data_3503c5958a5e857bd90961278511c395
#
_entry.id   3503c5958a5e857bd90961278511c395
#
_cell.length_a   1.000
_cell.length_b   1.000
_cell.length_c   1.000
_cell.angle_alpha   90.00
_cell.angle_beta   90.00
_cell.angle_gamma   90.00
#
_symmetry.space_group_name_H-M   'P 1'
#
loop_
_entity.id
_entity.type
_entity.pdbx_description
1 polymer ?
#
loop_
_entity_poly.entity_id
_entity_poly.type
_entity_poly.pdbx_seq_one_letter_code
_entity_poly.pdbx_strand_id
1 'polypeptide(L)'
;RSSAASDVYKRQVVSWIINLAPFGIFGLVFNTVSTNGLDIFTTYGRLLLLLVGSMLFIYFVTNPLLVYWCIRKNPYPLILHCLKKSAITAFFTRSSAANIPVNMKACEEMGLDRDTYSVTIPLGATINMDGAAITITVMTMATAFTLGIHVDIPTAIILSLLAALSACGASGVAGGSLLLIPMACSL
;
A
#
# COMPACT_ATOMS: atom_id res chain seq x y z
N ARG A 1 30.65 19.19 -2.11
CA ARG A 1 29.98 20.07 -1.11
C ARG A 1 28.63 20.62 -1.59
N SER A 2 28.45 20.81 -2.90
CA SER A 2 27.20 21.34 -3.49
C SER A 2 26.03 20.34 -3.45
N SER A 3 26.26 19.04 -3.52
CA SER A 3 25.18 18.03 -3.56
C SER A 3 24.48 17.88 -2.21
N ALA A 4 25.22 17.87 -1.09
CA ALA A 4 24.65 17.72 0.25
C ALA A 4 23.72 18.88 0.65
N ALA A 5 24.09 20.13 0.30
CA ALA A 5 23.25 21.29 0.53
C ALA A 5 21.96 21.26 -0.33
N SER A 6 22.08 20.83 -1.58
CA SER A 6 20.93 20.62 -2.48
C SER A 6 19.99 19.55 -1.96
N ASP A 7 20.49 18.45 -1.38
CA ASP A 7 19.67 17.37 -0.84
C ASP A 7 18.96 17.78 0.44
N VAL A 8 19.61 18.58 1.31
CA VAL A 8 18.98 19.16 2.51
C VAL A 8 17.84 20.11 2.09
N TYR A 9 18.07 20.98 1.12
CA TYR A 9 17.05 21.91 0.61
C TYR A 9 15.86 21.17 0.01
N LYS A 10 16.10 20.15 -0.83
CA LYS A 10 15.04 19.32 -1.40
C LYS A 10 14.19 18.64 -0.33
N ARG A 11 14.82 18.06 0.70
CA ARG A 11 14.11 17.43 1.81
C ARG A 11 13.27 18.43 2.59
N GLN A 12 13.75 19.63 2.78
CA GLN A 12 13.05 20.68 3.50
C GLN A 12 11.83 21.19 2.74
N VAL A 13 11.96 21.40 1.43
CA VAL A 13 10.83 21.77 0.55
C VAL A 13 9.76 20.66 0.52
N VAL A 14 10.17 19.41 0.37
CA VAL A 14 9.25 18.26 0.42
C VAL A 14 8.54 18.20 1.77
N SER A 15 9.23 18.42 2.87
CA SER A 15 8.63 18.45 4.21
C SER A 15 7.57 19.57 4.34
N TRP A 16 7.83 20.77 3.80
CA TRP A 16 6.85 21.84 3.79
C TRP A 16 5.60 21.51 2.97
N ILE A 17 5.79 20.92 1.80
CA ILE A 17 4.67 20.48 0.94
C ILE A 17 3.83 19.43 1.68
N ILE A 18 4.46 18.46 2.35
CA ILE A 18 3.76 17.43 3.13
C ILE A 18 2.98 18.07 4.31
N ASN A 19 3.53 19.07 4.97
CA ASN A 19 2.84 19.77 6.05
C ASN A 19 1.64 20.59 5.56
N LEU A 20 1.62 21.03 4.31
CA LEU A 20 0.48 21.71 3.69
C LEU A 20 -0.57 20.72 3.13
N ALA A 21 -0.23 19.45 2.97
CA ALA A 21 -1.13 18.43 2.44
C ALA A 21 -2.48 18.33 3.17
N PRO A 22 -2.59 18.44 4.52
CA PRO A 22 -3.87 18.41 5.23
C PRO A 22 -4.84 19.51 4.75
N PHE A 23 -4.35 20.71 4.46
CA PHE A 23 -5.18 21.81 3.97
C PHE A 23 -5.65 21.55 2.53
N GLY A 24 -4.79 20.99 1.69
CA GLY A 24 -5.16 20.57 0.33
C GLY A 24 -6.20 19.45 0.33
N ILE A 25 -6.02 18.46 1.19
CA ILE A 25 -6.98 17.35 1.36
C ILE A 25 -8.32 17.88 1.87
N PHE A 26 -8.30 18.77 2.87
CA PHE A 26 -9.51 19.39 3.38
C PHE A 26 -10.27 20.15 2.29
N GLY A 27 -9.57 20.96 1.48
CA GLY A 27 -10.17 21.68 0.35
C GLY A 27 -10.79 20.74 -0.69
N LEU A 28 -10.09 19.66 -1.04
CA LEU A 28 -10.59 18.61 -1.94
C LEU A 28 -11.85 17.93 -1.42
N VAL A 29 -11.82 17.50 -0.15
CA VAL A 29 -12.98 16.84 0.49
C VAL A 29 -14.16 17.81 0.55
N PHE A 30 -13.93 19.06 0.96
CA PHE A 30 -14.97 20.07 1.02
C PHE A 30 -15.61 20.32 -0.35
N ASN A 31 -14.79 20.52 -1.39
CA ASN A 31 -15.27 20.70 -2.77
C ASN A 31 -16.08 19.48 -3.24
N THR A 32 -15.57 18.29 -2.99
CA THR A 32 -16.20 17.03 -3.40
C THR A 32 -17.57 16.83 -2.73
N VAL A 33 -17.67 17.10 -1.43
CA VAL A 33 -18.93 17.00 -0.68
C VAL A 33 -19.91 18.09 -1.11
N SER A 34 -19.44 19.32 -1.37
CA SER A 34 -20.28 20.43 -1.81
C SER A 34 -20.87 20.22 -3.20
N THR A 35 -20.14 19.54 -4.09
CA THR A 35 -20.59 19.31 -5.47
C THR A 35 -21.47 18.07 -5.62
N ASN A 36 -21.20 17.00 -4.87
CA ASN A 36 -21.86 15.70 -5.04
C ASN A 36 -22.84 15.34 -3.91
N GLY A 37 -22.96 16.20 -2.89
CA GLY A 37 -23.83 15.94 -1.76
C GLY A 37 -23.39 14.77 -0.86
N LEU A 38 -24.32 14.32 0.03
CA LEU A 38 -24.04 13.25 0.99
C LEU A 38 -24.00 11.84 0.37
N ASP A 39 -24.54 11.67 -0.84
CA ASP A 39 -24.55 10.38 -1.54
C ASP A 39 -23.12 9.88 -1.86
N ILE A 40 -22.16 10.79 -1.86
CA ILE A 40 -20.76 10.47 -2.02
C ILE A 40 -20.25 9.54 -0.92
N PHE A 41 -20.73 9.72 0.32
CA PHE A 41 -20.32 8.89 1.45
C PHE A 41 -20.77 7.43 1.31
N THR A 42 -21.93 7.19 0.69
CA THR A 42 -22.40 5.81 0.45
C THR A 42 -21.59 5.13 -0.64
N THR A 43 -21.28 5.85 -1.72
CA THR A 43 -20.50 5.32 -2.85
C THR A 43 -19.04 5.07 -2.45
N TYR A 44 -18.38 6.07 -1.85
CA TYR A 44 -17.00 5.92 -1.38
C TYR A 44 -16.89 5.00 -0.16
N GLY A 45 -17.93 4.93 0.68
CA GLY A 45 -18.00 3.99 1.78
C GLY A 45 -17.96 2.54 1.31
N ARG A 46 -18.68 2.21 0.23
CA ARG A 46 -18.61 0.88 -0.40
C ARG A 46 -17.21 0.58 -0.93
N LEU A 47 -16.60 1.53 -1.64
CA LEU A 47 -15.26 1.38 -2.17
C LEU A 47 -14.23 1.17 -1.04
N LEU A 48 -14.31 1.98 0.00
CA LEU A 48 -13.43 1.86 1.18
C LEU A 48 -13.60 0.52 1.89
N LEU A 49 -14.85 0.08 2.06
CA LEU A 49 -15.16 -1.20 2.69
C LEU A 49 -14.61 -2.37 1.86
N LEU A 50 -14.73 -2.32 0.53
CA LEU A 50 -14.19 -3.33 -0.37
C LEU A 50 -12.66 -3.35 -0.32
N LEU A 51 -12.01 -2.20 -0.33
CA LEU A 51 -10.57 -2.07 -0.28
C LEU A 51 -10.01 -2.57 1.06
N VAL A 52 -10.54 -2.08 2.18
CA VAL A 52 -10.13 -2.52 3.52
C VAL A 52 -10.46 -3.99 3.74
N GLY A 53 -11.65 -4.42 3.31
CA GLY A 53 -12.08 -5.83 3.39
C GLY A 53 -11.15 -6.77 2.63
N SER A 54 -10.73 -6.39 1.42
CA SER A 54 -9.76 -7.16 0.62
C SER A 54 -8.40 -7.25 1.31
N MET A 55 -7.91 -6.14 1.88
CA MET A 55 -6.65 -6.12 2.63
C MET A 55 -6.72 -6.99 3.88
N LEU A 56 -7.81 -6.92 4.64
CA LEU A 56 -8.01 -7.77 5.82
C LEU A 56 -8.12 -9.24 5.44
N PHE A 57 -8.81 -9.56 4.33
CA PHE A 57 -8.91 -10.93 3.84
C PHE A 57 -7.53 -11.51 3.51
N ILE A 58 -6.69 -10.77 2.79
CA ILE A 58 -5.33 -11.22 2.48
C ILE A 58 -4.53 -11.39 3.78
N TYR A 59 -4.63 -10.45 4.70
CA TYR A 59 -3.88 -10.48 5.93
C TYR A 59 -4.28 -11.64 6.87
N PHE A 60 -5.59 -11.89 7.03
CA PHE A 60 -6.08 -12.89 7.99
C PHE A 60 -6.34 -14.27 7.38
N VAL A 61 -6.45 -14.38 6.06
CA VAL A 61 -6.73 -15.64 5.37
C VAL A 61 -5.57 -16.07 4.49
N THR A 62 -5.20 -15.25 3.52
CA THR A 62 -4.20 -15.65 2.50
C THR A 62 -2.80 -15.79 3.10
N ASN A 63 -2.33 -14.80 3.86
CA ASN A 63 -1.00 -14.84 4.47
C ASN A 63 -0.87 -15.96 5.51
N PRO A 64 -1.83 -16.17 6.45
CA PRO A 64 -1.79 -17.32 7.34
C PRO A 64 -1.80 -18.66 6.60
N LEU A 65 -2.56 -18.77 5.52
CA LEU A 65 -2.62 -20.00 4.73
C LEU A 65 -1.28 -20.31 4.08
N LEU A 66 -0.61 -19.31 3.49
CA LEU A 66 0.73 -19.47 2.91
C LEU A 66 1.77 -19.84 3.96
N VAL A 67 1.76 -19.15 5.10
CA VAL A 67 2.67 -19.44 6.22
C VAL A 67 2.43 -20.84 6.78
N TYR A 68 1.16 -21.23 6.93
CA TYR A 68 0.81 -22.59 7.36
C TYR A 68 1.32 -23.65 6.38
N TRP A 69 1.20 -23.41 5.08
CA TRP A 69 1.68 -24.33 4.06
C TRP A 69 3.20 -24.51 4.09
N CYS A 70 3.94 -23.43 4.38
CA CYS A 70 5.41 -23.47 4.50
C CYS A 70 5.88 -24.10 5.80
N ILE A 71 5.30 -23.70 6.95
CA ILE A 71 5.81 -24.05 8.28
C ILE A 71 5.09 -25.26 8.86
N ARG A 72 3.85 -25.56 8.41
CA ARG A 72 2.95 -26.61 8.91
C ARG A 72 2.67 -26.53 10.42
N LYS A 73 2.75 -25.32 10.98
CA LYS A 73 2.41 -24.98 12.35
C LYS A 73 1.43 -23.82 12.37
N ASN A 74 0.81 -23.57 13.53
CA ASN A 74 -0.13 -22.44 13.67
C ASN A 74 0.57 -21.10 13.32
N PRO A 75 0.12 -20.40 12.26
CA PRO A 75 0.77 -19.18 11.77
C PRO A 75 0.39 -17.92 12.58
N TYR A 76 -0.75 -17.95 13.28
CA TYR A 76 -1.30 -16.76 13.93
C TYR A 76 -0.41 -16.13 14.99
N PRO A 77 0.31 -16.87 15.86
CA PRO A 77 1.22 -16.26 16.83
C PRO A 77 2.31 -15.44 16.17
N LEU A 78 2.88 -15.92 15.04
CA LEU A 78 3.91 -15.22 14.29
C LEU A 78 3.34 -13.96 13.64
N ILE A 79 2.19 -14.08 12.96
CA ILE A 79 1.54 -12.97 12.27
C ILE A 79 1.14 -11.87 13.25
N LEU A 80 0.57 -12.23 14.40
CA LEU A 80 0.20 -11.26 15.45
C LEU A 80 1.45 -10.60 16.07
N HIS A 81 2.56 -11.33 16.21
CA HIS A 81 3.80 -10.75 16.68
C HIS A 81 4.34 -9.70 15.71
N CYS A 82 4.41 -10.04 14.41
CA CYS A 82 4.82 -9.10 13.37
C CYS A 82 3.89 -7.88 13.29
N LEU A 83 2.56 -8.09 13.41
CA LEU A 83 1.58 -7.00 13.42
C LEU A 83 1.84 -6.02 14.57
N LYS A 84 2.00 -6.52 15.79
CA LYS A 84 2.25 -5.67 16.97
C LYS A 84 3.51 -4.84 16.85
N LYS A 85 4.55 -5.37 16.21
CA LYS A 85 5.84 -4.68 16.05
C LYS A 85 5.82 -3.66 14.92
N SER A 86 5.18 -3.97 13.80
CA SER A 86 5.33 -3.25 12.53
C SER A 86 4.10 -2.42 12.14
N ALA A 87 2.88 -2.82 12.55
CA ALA A 87 1.64 -2.22 12.02
C ALA A 87 1.49 -0.73 12.32
N ILE A 88 1.82 -0.29 13.53
CA ILE A 88 1.68 1.12 13.93
C ILE A 88 2.60 1.99 13.05
N THR A 89 3.86 1.59 12.93
CA THR A 89 4.83 2.34 12.11
C THR A 89 4.43 2.33 10.65
N ALA A 90 4.01 1.17 10.11
CA ALA A 90 3.57 1.04 8.73
C ALA A 90 2.33 1.91 8.43
N PHE A 91 1.37 1.95 9.35
CA PHE A 91 0.15 2.76 9.22
C PHE A 91 0.45 4.26 9.13
N PHE A 92 1.28 4.78 10.03
CA PHE A 92 1.60 6.21 10.05
C PHE A 92 2.57 6.64 8.95
N THR A 93 3.57 5.83 8.64
CA THR A 93 4.55 6.16 7.59
C THR A 93 4.01 5.94 6.18
N ARG A 94 3.07 5.00 6.00
CA ARG A 94 2.53 4.57 4.70
C ARG A 94 3.64 4.22 3.70
N SER A 95 4.79 3.78 4.19
CA SER A 95 5.98 3.49 3.40
C SER A 95 6.61 2.18 3.85
N SER A 96 6.66 1.20 2.96
CA SER A 96 7.34 -0.07 3.22
C SER A 96 8.84 0.13 3.43
N ALA A 97 9.45 1.07 2.70
CA ALA A 97 10.86 1.40 2.84
C ALA A 97 11.20 1.99 4.22
N ALA A 98 10.35 2.88 4.73
CA ALA A 98 10.53 3.44 6.08
C ALA A 98 10.35 2.40 7.19
N ASN A 99 9.65 1.30 6.90
CA ASN A 99 9.40 0.22 7.87
C ASN A 99 10.48 -0.87 7.87
N ILE A 100 11.43 -0.85 6.93
CA ILE A 100 12.53 -1.82 6.84
C ILE A 100 13.28 -1.98 8.18
N PRO A 101 13.76 -0.89 8.84
CA PRO A 101 14.51 -1.03 10.09
C PRO A 101 13.69 -1.68 11.20
N VAL A 102 12.39 -1.40 11.26
CA VAL A 102 11.47 -1.98 12.27
C VAL A 102 11.32 -3.48 12.05
N ASN A 103 11.14 -3.91 10.81
CA ASN A 103 11.01 -5.32 10.45
C ASN A 103 12.34 -6.08 10.66
N MET A 104 13.48 -5.47 10.33
CA MET A 104 14.80 -6.06 10.60
C MET A 104 15.01 -6.28 12.10
N LYS A 105 14.66 -5.29 12.93
CA LYS A 105 14.72 -5.43 14.39
C LYS A 105 13.79 -6.53 14.92
N ALA A 106 12.59 -6.64 14.37
CA ALA A 106 11.68 -7.73 14.73
C ALA A 106 12.26 -9.12 14.38
N CYS A 107 12.96 -9.26 13.25
CA CYS A 107 13.65 -10.48 12.86
C CYS A 107 14.81 -10.81 13.81
N GLU A 108 15.59 -9.80 14.22
CA GLU A 108 16.66 -9.93 15.20
C GLU A 108 16.13 -10.41 16.57
N GLU A 109 15.04 -9.82 17.05
CA GLU A 109 14.38 -10.21 18.31
C GLU A 109 13.82 -11.65 18.26
N MET A 110 13.46 -12.14 17.09
CA MET A 110 13.03 -13.52 16.86
C MET A 110 14.21 -14.50 16.73
N GLY A 111 15.46 -14.02 16.76
CA GLY A 111 16.66 -14.85 16.64
C GLY A 111 16.90 -15.40 15.24
N LEU A 112 16.39 -14.73 14.19
CA LEU A 112 16.60 -15.12 12.81
C LEU A 112 18.03 -14.79 12.36
N ASP A 113 18.53 -15.54 11.37
CA ASP A 113 19.84 -15.31 10.79
C ASP A 113 19.95 -13.94 10.13
N ARG A 114 20.99 -13.18 10.53
CA ARG A 114 21.20 -11.80 10.10
C ARG A 114 21.45 -11.68 8.60
N ASP A 115 22.22 -12.60 8.03
CA ASP A 115 22.57 -12.56 6.61
C ASP A 115 21.32 -12.77 5.75
N THR A 116 20.40 -13.60 6.21
CA THR A 116 19.12 -13.85 5.54
C THR A 116 18.19 -12.64 5.61
N TYR A 117 17.90 -12.11 6.81
CA TYR A 117 16.90 -11.03 6.89
C TYR A 117 17.42 -9.68 6.40
N SER A 118 18.74 -9.44 6.40
CA SER A 118 19.32 -8.22 5.86
C SER A 118 19.09 -8.04 4.35
N VAL A 119 18.91 -9.14 3.63
CA VAL A 119 18.60 -9.15 2.21
C VAL A 119 17.09 -9.28 1.97
N THR A 120 16.43 -10.20 2.66
CA THR A 120 15.02 -10.52 2.38
C THR A 120 14.05 -9.40 2.78
N ILE A 121 14.32 -8.68 3.88
CA ILE A 121 13.43 -7.59 4.33
C ILE A 121 13.46 -6.40 3.36
N PRO A 122 14.62 -5.84 2.96
CA PRO A 122 14.66 -4.78 1.94
C PRO A 122 14.10 -5.23 0.59
N LEU A 123 14.39 -6.44 0.15
CA LEU A 123 13.87 -7.00 -1.09
C LEU A 123 12.32 -7.11 -1.03
N GLY A 124 11.79 -7.66 0.06
CA GLY A 124 10.35 -7.76 0.27
C GLY A 124 9.64 -6.41 0.30
N ALA A 125 10.29 -5.37 0.87
CA ALA A 125 9.74 -4.02 0.90
C ALA A 125 9.59 -3.38 -0.49
N THR A 126 10.25 -3.93 -1.52
CA THR A 126 10.17 -3.45 -2.91
C THR A 126 9.30 -4.33 -3.80
N ILE A 127 9.40 -5.66 -3.68
CA ILE A 127 8.72 -6.59 -4.60
C ILE A 127 7.44 -7.20 -4.04
N ASN A 128 7.26 -7.26 -2.73
CA ASN A 128 6.06 -7.81 -2.09
C ASN A 128 5.08 -6.69 -1.71
N MET A 129 4.33 -6.22 -2.68
CA MET A 129 3.49 -5.04 -2.61
C MET A 129 2.00 -5.36 -2.78
N ASP A 130 1.49 -6.32 -2.02
CA ASP A 130 0.09 -6.80 -2.10
C ASP A 130 -0.92 -5.67 -1.93
N GLY A 131 -0.71 -4.80 -0.93
CA GLY A 131 -1.58 -3.66 -0.69
C GLY A 131 -1.60 -2.65 -1.84
N ALA A 132 -0.48 -2.45 -2.52
CA ALA A 132 -0.41 -1.59 -3.70
C ALA A 132 -1.16 -2.22 -4.88
N ALA A 133 -0.98 -3.52 -5.13
CA ALA A 133 -1.68 -4.25 -6.17
C ALA A 133 -3.21 -4.20 -5.99
N ILE A 134 -3.68 -4.44 -4.76
CA ILE A 134 -5.11 -4.33 -4.41
C ILE A 134 -5.61 -2.89 -4.68
N THR A 135 -4.88 -1.89 -4.20
CA THR A 135 -5.28 -0.49 -4.36
C THR A 135 -5.39 -0.11 -5.84
N ILE A 136 -4.40 -0.45 -6.66
CA ILE A 136 -4.40 -0.18 -8.10
C ILE A 136 -5.58 -0.88 -8.76
N THR A 137 -5.77 -2.18 -8.53
CA THR A 137 -6.85 -2.95 -9.15
C THR A 137 -8.23 -2.41 -8.75
N VAL A 138 -8.48 -2.23 -7.44
CA VAL A 138 -9.80 -1.79 -6.94
C VAL A 138 -10.12 -0.39 -7.42
N MET A 139 -9.15 0.54 -7.39
CA MET A 139 -9.39 1.92 -7.81
C MET A 139 -9.60 2.01 -9.32
N THR A 140 -8.84 1.27 -10.13
CA THR A 140 -9.03 1.24 -11.59
C THR A 140 -10.37 0.63 -11.97
N MET A 141 -10.77 -0.48 -11.34
CA MET A 141 -12.08 -1.10 -11.56
C MET A 141 -13.22 -0.17 -11.13
N ALA A 142 -13.08 0.54 -10.01
CA ALA A 142 -14.06 1.51 -9.55
C ALA A 142 -14.19 2.69 -10.52
N THR A 143 -13.08 3.16 -11.09
CA THR A 143 -13.07 4.22 -12.11
C THR A 143 -13.78 3.75 -13.37
N ALA A 144 -13.48 2.55 -13.87
CA ALA A 144 -14.15 1.96 -15.03
C ALA A 144 -15.68 1.85 -14.79
N PHE A 145 -16.08 1.36 -13.62
CA PHE A 145 -17.49 1.26 -13.24
C PHE A 145 -18.19 2.62 -13.21
N THR A 146 -17.52 3.64 -12.66
CA THR A 146 -18.06 5.01 -12.59
C THR A 146 -18.24 5.63 -13.99
N LEU A 147 -17.36 5.29 -14.92
CA LEU A 147 -17.43 5.72 -16.32
C LEU A 147 -18.42 4.88 -17.16
N GLY A 148 -19.08 3.89 -16.58
CA GLY A 148 -19.99 3.00 -17.29
C GLY A 148 -19.29 2.00 -18.23
N ILE A 149 -17.99 1.78 -18.06
CA ILE A 149 -17.23 0.84 -18.85
C ILE A 149 -17.43 -0.56 -18.28
N HIS A 150 -17.97 -1.47 -19.07
CA HIS A 150 -18.09 -2.88 -18.70
C HIS A 150 -16.72 -3.57 -18.82
N VAL A 151 -16.22 -4.06 -17.70
CA VAL A 151 -14.97 -4.82 -17.66
C VAL A 151 -15.30 -6.30 -17.57
N ASP A 152 -14.91 -7.07 -18.59
CA ASP A 152 -15.06 -8.52 -18.62
C ASP A 152 -14.11 -9.19 -17.64
N ILE A 153 -14.45 -10.42 -17.21
CA ILE A 153 -13.63 -11.21 -16.29
C ILE A 153 -12.19 -11.40 -16.80
N PRO A 154 -11.95 -11.76 -18.09
CA PRO A 154 -10.60 -11.85 -18.63
C PRO A 154 -9.81 -10.55 -18.50
N THR A 155 -10.43 -9.41 -18.82
CA THR A 155 -9.81 -8.08 -18.70
C THR A 155 -9.50 -7.75 -17.24
N ALA A 156 -10.39 -8.09 -16.31
CA ALA A 156 -10.14 -7.92 -14.88
C ALA A 156 -8.96 -8.75 -14.37
N ILE A 157 -8.78 -9.97 -14.87
CA ILE A 157 -7.64 -10.83 -14.54
C ILE A 157 -6.34 -10.23 -15.07
N ILE A 158 -6.32 -9.80 -16.34
CA ILE A 158 -5.16 -9.16 -16.95
C ILE A 158 -4.79 -7.89 -16.18
N LEU A 159 -5.77 -7.04 -15.86
CA LEU A 159 -5.57 -5.83 -15.06
C LEU A 159 -4.96 -6.15 -13.70
N SER A 160 -5.45 -7.20 -13.02
CA SER A 160 -4.93 -7.61 -11.72
C SER A 160 -3.47 -8.09 -11.80
N LEU A 161 -3.12 -8.83 -12.85
CA LEU A 161 -1.74 -9.26 -13.12
C LEU A 161 -0.82 -8.06 -13.41
N LEU A 162 -1.26 -7.13 -14.25
CA LEU A 162 -0.52 -5.91 -14.55
C LEU A 162 -0.38 -5.02 -13.31
N ALA A 163 -1.43 -4.91 -12.48
CA ALA A 163 -1.37 -4.18 -11.23
C ALA A 163 -0.35 -4.79 -10.26
N ALA A 164 -0.29 -6.13 -10.16
CA ALA A 164 0.70 -6.82 -9.33
C ALA A 164 2.14 -6.56 -9.82
N LEU A 165 2.39 -6.64 -11.13
CA LEU A 165 3.69 -6.34 -11.72
C LEU A 165 4.08 -4.86 -11.53
N SER A 166 3.13 -3.95 -11.76
CA SER A 166 3.35 -2.50 -11.62
C SER A 166 3.58 -2.10 -10.16
N ALA A 167 2.93 -2.78 -9.22
CA ALA A 167 3.12 -2.55 -7.80
C ALA A 167 4.57 -2.74 -7.36
N CYS A 168 5.28 -3.71 -7.93
CA CYS A 168 6.72 -3.92 -7.67
C CYS A 168 7.58 -2.71 -8.09
N GLY A 169 7.11 -1.91 -9.04
CA GLY A 169 7.77 -0.67 -9.48
C GLY A 169 7.56 0.54 -8.55
N ALA A 170 6.60 0.47 -7.63
CA ALA A 170 6.27 1.57 -6.72
C ALA A 170 7.32 1.84 -5.62
N SER A 171 8.35 1.01 -5.50
CA SER A 171 9.54 1.17 -4.65
C SER A 171 9.28 1.41 -3.15
N GLY A 172 8.14 1.01 -2.61
CA GLY A 172 7.82 1.17 -1.17
C GLY A 172 7.73 2.62 -0.67
N VAL A 173 7.64 3.59 -1.58
CA VAL A 173 7.50 5.01 -1.24
C VAL A 173 6.07 5.32 -0.80
N ALA A 174 5.93 6.26 0.13
CA ALA A 174 4.61 6.68 0.61
C ALA A 174 3.72 7.17 -0.55
N GLY A 175 2.56 6.54 -0.72
CA GLY A 175 1.61 6.89 -1.79
C GLY A 175 1.99 6.42 -3.20
N GLY A 176 3.04 5.60 -3.36
CA GLY A 176 3.50 5.13 -4.67
C GLY A 176 2.43 4.40 -5.49
N SER A 177 1.55 3.65 -4.85
CA SER A 177 0.42 2.98 -5.52
C SER A 177 -0.55 3.95 -6.20
N LEU A 178 -0.77 5.13 -5.62
CA LEU A 178 -1.68 6.14 -6.18
C LEU A 178 -1.16 6.73 -7.49
N LEU A 179 0.15 6.79 -7.66
CA LEU A 179 0.78 7.28 -8.90
C LEU A 179 0.60 6.30 -10.07
N LEU A 180 0.35 5.04 -9.79
CA LEU A 180 0.18 3.99 -10.80
C LEU A 180 -1.26 3.83 -11.28
N ILE A 181 -2.25 4.41 -10.56
CA ILE A 181 -3.67 4.33 -10.95
C ILE A 181 -3.93 4.99 -12.31
N PRO A 182 -3.47 6.22 -12.61
CA PRO A 182 -3.67 6.82 -13.92
C PRO A 182 -3.06 5.99 -15.06
N MET A 183 -1.90 5.36 -14.81
CA MET A 183 -1.27 4.46 -15.77
C MET A 183 -2.14 3.22 -16.01
N ALA A 184 -2.69 2.62 -14.97
CA ALA A 184 -3.58 1.47 -15.09
C ALA A 184 -4.92 1.82 -15.77
N CYS A 185 -5.40 3.05 -15.64
CA CYS A 185 -6.59 3.54 -16.34
C CYS A 185 -6.35 3.86 -17.83
N SER A 186 -5.10 3.94 -18.26
CA SER A 186 -4.74 4.19 -19.67
C SER A 186 -4.64 2.91 -20.51
N LEU A 187 -4.75 1.75 -19.88
CA LEU A 187 -4.77 0.42 -20.52
C LEU A 187 -6.19 0.06 -20.96
#